data_98c43801826ad2cd3a43593ab18a8c8e
#
_entry.id   98c43801826ad2cd3a43593ab18a8c8e
#
_cell.length_a   1.000
_cell.length_b   1.000
_cell.length_c   1.000
_cell.angle_alpha   90.00
_cell.angle_beta   90.00
_cell.angle_gamma   90.00
#
_symmetry.space_group_name_H-M   'P 1'
#
loop_
_entity.id
_entity.type
_entity.pdbx_description
1 polymer ?
#
loop_
_entity_poly.entity_id
_entity_poly.type
_entity_poly.pdbx_seq_one_letter_code
_entity_poly.pdbx_strand_id
1 'polypeptide(L)'
;TEKKAHYVVLGDFVTTEDGSGLVHIAPAFGADDMQVALDQDLPILTTVAEDGTFISEVTPWAGLFVKDADPLITRNLHDRGLLFREGTYVHTYPFCWRCNTPLLYYARPTWYIRTSQFKDRMVELNNQINWYPEHIRKGRFGNWLENNVDWALGRERYWGTPLPVWECESCHNQDCIGSIAELSERSGKSLAEADLHRPYVDEITMVCGECGGRMRRVPELIDVWFDSGSMPVSQWHYPFENLDAFKNQFPADFICEAVDQTRGWFYSLHAISTLLFDTSCFKNVICLGLILDGDGQKMSKSRGNVVTPWTVIDQHGADAMRWYLYTASPPGQERRFSSDLVGEVLRNFTLTLWNTYSFFVTYANLDNWKPDPAVEVEYSPLDKWVRSALHTLTRDVTAAMESYDVLGATRPVQEFVEQLSNWYLRRSRRRFWKSESDADKNAAYSTLYECLVTLSKLLAPTMPFIADELYLNLVGAVDADVAESVHLATWPEYDPAVIDEKMNTEMSLVMRMTSLGHAARNKANRKVRQ
;
A
#
# COMPACT_ATOMS: atom_id res chain seq x y z
N THR A 1 -2.35 -12.09 -49.14
CA THR A 1 -2.17 -10.64 -48.87
C THR A 1 -1.45 -10.03 -50.08
N GLU A 2 -1.71 -8.78 -50.37
CA GLU A 2 -0.98 -8.03 -51.42
C GLU A 2 0.41 -7.57 -50.93
N LYS A 3 0.63 -7.55 -49.60
CA LYS A 3 1.88 -7.17 -48.97
C LYS A 3 2.95 -8.28 -49.11
N LYS A 4 4.19 -7.87 -49.30
CA LYS A 4 5.34 -8.80 -49.34
C LYS A 4 5.55 -9.46 -47.99
N ALA A 5 5.73 -10.78 -48.00
CA ALA A 5 6.03 -11.61 -46.84
C ALA A 5 7.14 -12.62 -47.18
N HIS A 6 7.52 -13.44 -46.20
CA HIS A 6 8.54 -14.53 -46.38
C HIS A 6 9.92 -14.03 -46.79
N TYR A 7 10.42 -12.98 -46.09
CA TYR A 7 11.79 -12.49 -46.27
C TYR A 7 12.38 -12.13 -44.88
N VAL A 8 13.70 -12.01 -44.84
CA VAL A 8 14.42 -11.68 -43.60
C VAL A 8 14.40 -10.18 -43.39
N VAL A 9 14.06 -9.76 -42.18
CA VAL A 9 14.12 -8.39 -41.68
C VAL A 9 15.06 -8.32 -40.47
N LEU A 10 15.57 -7.13 -40.15
CA LEU A 10 16.40 -6.92 -38.95
C LEU A 10 15.51 -6.60 -37.74
N GLY A 11 15.91 -7.11 -36.56
CA GLY A 11 15.24 -6.82 -35.30
C GLY A 11 16.28 -6.71 -34.17
N ASP A 12 16.23 -5.62 -33.41
CA ASP A 12 17.22 -5.31 -32.35
C ASP A 12 17.10 -6.25 -31.15
N PHE A 13 15.98 -6.95 -31.00
CA PHE A 13 15.74 -7.93 -29.93
C PHE A 13 16.31 -9.33 -30.25
N VAL A 14 16.83 -9.56 -31.45
CA VAL A 14 17.40 -10.84 -31.86
C VAL A 14 18.87 -10.89 -31.48
N THR A 15 19.27 -11.88 -30.68
CA THR A 15 20.65 -12.07 -30.24
C THR A 15 21.23 -13.37 -30.79
N THR A 16 22.57 -13.47 -30.80
CA THR A 16 23.30 -14.71 -31.15
C THR A 16 23.83 -15.44 -29.92
N GLU A 17 23.52 -14.95 -28.73
CA GLU A 17 23.93 -15.57 -27.47
C GLU A 17 23.16 -16.86 -27.20
N ASP A 18 21.91 -16.91 -27.66
CA ASP A 18 21.03 -18.07 -27.53
C ASP A 18 20.37 -18.37 -28.89
N GLY A 19 20.44 -19.63 -29.34
CA GLY A 19 19.86 -20.04 -30.62
C GLY A 19 20.69 -19.73 -31.86
N SER A 20 20.04 -19.47 -32.99
CA SER A 20 20.66 -19.30 -34.31
C SER A 20 20.80 -17.85 -34.75
N GLY A 21 20.32 -16.89 -34.01
CA GLY A 21 20.20 -15.49 -34.43
C GLY A 21 19.10 -15.26 -35.46
N LEU A 22 18.21 -16.23 -35.68
CA LEU A 22 17.05 -16.14 -36.56
C LEU A 22 15.80 -16.46 -35.75
N VAL A 23 14.82 -15.56 -35.79
CA VAL A 23 13.53 -15.69 -35.08
C VAL A 23 12.40 -15.62 -36.10
N HIS A 24 11.39 -16.50 -35.96
CA HIS A 24 10.18 -16.43 -36.77
C HIS A 24 9.30 -15.27 -36.24
N ILE A 25 8.86 -14.39 -37.14
CA ILE A 25 7.99 -13.26 -36.82
C ILE A 25 6.52 -13.64 -37.05
N ALA A 26 5.71 -13.53 -36.01
CA ALA A 26 4.25 -13.75 -36.02
C ALA A 26 3.51 -12.49 -35.51
N PRO A 27 3.27 -11.48 -36.34
CA PRO A 27 2.84 -10.12 -35.93
C PRO A 27 1.62 -10.08 -35.00
N ALA A 28 0.63 -10.94 -35.22
CA ALA A 28 -0.59 -10.96 -34.38
C ALA A 28 -0.40 -11.62 -33.01
N PHE A 29 0.78 -12.21 -32.72
CA PHE A 29 0.99 -13.08 -31.54
C PHE A 29 2.24 -12.73 -30.71
N GLY A 30 2.84 -11.59 -30.95
CA GLY A 30 3.96 -11.07 -30.17
C GLY A 30 4.07 -9.54 -30.26
N ALA A 31 4.43 -8.87 -29.17
CA ALA A 31 4.53 -7.41 -29.14
C ALA A 31 5.69 -6.91 -30.02
N ASP A 32 6.87 -7.53 -29.90
CA ASP A 32 8.05 -7.21 -30.73
C ASP A 32 7.80 -7.57 -32.20
N ASP A 33 7.14 -8.69 -32.45
CA ASP A 33 6.73 -9.11 -33.79
C ASP A 33 5.77 -8.11 -34.44
N MET A 34 4.80 -7.60 -33.68
CA MET A 34 3.88 -6.56 -34.15
C MET A 34 4.63 -5.28 -34.48
N GLN A 35 5.56 -4.86 -33.62
CA GLN A 35 6.34 -3.63 -33.86
C GLN A 35 7.16 -3.75 -35.15
N VAL A 36 7.86 -4.88 -35.35
CA VAL A 36 8.60 -5.13 -36.61
C VAL A 36 7.65 -5.13 -37.81
N ALA A 37 6.44 -5.68 -37.64
CA ALA A 37 5.47 -5.69 -38.74
C ALA A 37 5.00 -4.29 -39.13
N LEU A 38 4.79 -3.42 -38.16
CA LEU A 38 4.43 -2.01 -38.40
C LEU A 38 5.59 -1.23 -39.05
N ASP A 39 6.82 -1.41 -38.55
CA ASP A 39 8.01 -0.71 -39.06
C ASP A 39 8.40 -1.17 -40.47
N GLN A 40 8.14 -2.41 -40.84
CA GLN A 40 8.50 -3.05 -42.11
C GLN A 40 7.31 -3.26 -43.06
N ASP A 41 6.15 -2.74 -42.72
CA ASP A 41 4.89 -2.91 -43.48
C ASP A 41 4.56 -4.38 -43.81
N LEU A 42 4.78 -5.30 -42.84
CA LEU A 42 4.48 -6.72 -43.01
C LEU A 42 2.95 -6.99 -42.91
N PRO A 43 2.47 -8.07 -43.50
CA PRO A 43 1.06 -8.47 -43.31
C PRO A 43 0.82 -8.97 -41.89
N ILE A 44 -0.27 -8.53 -41.27
CA ILE A 44 -0.75 -9.02 -39.98
C ILE A 44 -1.84 -10.05 -40.25
N LEU A 45 -1.57 -11.31 -39.91
CA LEU A 45 -2.48 -12.42 -40.13
C LEU A 45 -2.96 -12.99 -38.79
N THR A 46 -4.24 -12.87 -38.51
CA THR A 46 -4.86 -13.46 -37.32
C THR A 46 -5.36 -14.87 -37.68
N THR A 47 -4.55 -15.88 -37.39
CA THR A 47 -4.80 -17.28 -37.74
C THR A 47 -5.43 -18.08 -36.61
N VAL A 48 -5.71 -17.46 -35.47
CA VAL A 48 -6.31 -18.06 -34.28
C VAL A 48 -7.59 -17.31 -33.96
N ALA A 49 -8.65 -18.00 -33.62
CA ALA A 49 -9.91 -17.47 -33.16
C ALA A 49 -9.83 -17.06 -31.67
N GLU A 50 -10.83 -16.35 -31.16
CA GLU A 50 -10.88 -15.84 -29.77
C GLU A 50 -10.86 -16.93 -28.70
N ASP A 51 -11.30 -18.15 -29.03
CA ASP A 51 -11.26 -19.33 -28.17
C ASP A 51 -9.91 -20.06 -28.18
N GLY A 52 -8.94 -19.54 -28.94
CA GLY A 52 -7.60 -20.13 -29.07
C GLY A 52 -7.50 -21.29 -30.06
N THR A 53 -8.52 -21.52 -30.89
CA THR A 53 -8.49 -22.52 -31.96
C THR A 53 -8.02 -21.92 -33.27
N PHE A 54 -7.42 -22.74 -34.16
CA PHE A 54 -7.09 -22.30 -35.51
C PHE A 54 -8.37 -22.05 -36.33
N ILE A 55 -8.36 -20.92 -37.09
CA ILE A 55 -9.46 -20.58 -38.00
C ILE A 55 -9.56 -21.50 -39.19
N SER A 56 -10.66 -21.48 -39.93
CA SER A 56 -10.93 -22.33 -41.07
C SER A 56 -9.87 -22.29 -42.18
N GLU A 57 -9.22 -21.16 -42.37
CA GLU A 57 -8.16 -20.90 -43.36
C GLU A 57 -6.87 -21.69 -43.06
N VAL A 58 -6.67 -22.09 -41.82
CA VAL A 58 -5.53 -22.97 -41.43
C VAL A 58 -5.93 -24.42 -41.61
N THR A 59 -6.20 -24.82 -42.83
CA THR A 59 -6.86 -26.07 -43.24
C THR A 59 -6.37 -27.34 -42.52
N PRO A 60 -5.06 -27.61 -42.30
CA PRO A 60 -4.61 -28.85 -41.66
C PRO A 60 -4.99 -28.95 -40.18
N TRP A 61 -5.21 -27.82 -39.48
CA TRP A 61 -5.42 -27.75 -38.03
C TRP A 61 -6.64 -26.92 -37.64
N ALA A 62 -7.51 -26.58 -38.59
CA ALA A 62 -8.72 -25.82 -38.36
C ALA A 62 -9.56 -26.43 -37.21
N GLY A 63 -9.97 -25.55 -36.26
CA GLY A 63 -10.78 -25.96 -35.11
C GLY A 63 -9.98 -26.64 -33.98
N LEU A 64 -8.68 -26.89 -34.12
CA LEU A 64 -7.85 -27.40 -33.04
C LEU A 64 -7.32 -26.26 -32.16
N PHE A 65 -7.30 -26.49 -30.85
CA PHE A 65 -6.63 -25.56 -29.93
C PHE A 65 -5.13 -25.54 -30.24
N VAL A 66 -4.54 -24.34 -30.26
CA VAL A 66 -3.17 -24.14 -30.76
C VAL A 66 -2.11 -25.01 -30.05
N LYS A 67 -2.23 -25.22 -28.74
CA LYS A 67 -1.30 -26.06 -27.99
C LYS A 67 -1.47 -27.57 -28.28
N ASP A 68 -2.66 -27.99 -28.63
CA ASP A 68 -2.93 -29.37 -29.03
C ASP A 68 -2.44 -29.65 -30.46
N ALA A 69 -2.32 -28.63 -31.28
CA ALA A 69 -1.78 -28.71 -32.63
C ALA A 69 -0.24 -28.78 -32.68
N ASP A 70 0.49 -28.33 -31.65
CA ASP A 70 1.97 -28.28 -31.64
C ASP A 70 2.62 -29.63 -32.04
N PRO A 71 2.22 -30.80 -31.48
CA PRO A 71 2.80 -32.09 -31.88
C PRO A 71 2.49 -32.48 -33.34
N LEU A 72 1.31 -32.06 -33.84
CA LEU A 72 0.88 -32.34 -35.21
C LEU A 72 1.66 -31.47 -36.21
N ILE A 73 1.91 -30.24 -35.89
CA ILE A 73 2.72 -29.30 -36.66
C ILE A 73 4.17 -29.80 -36.74
N THR A 74 4.75 -30.20 -35.61
CA THR A 74 6.09 -30.80 -35.54
C THR A 74 6.21 -32.04 -36.44
N ARG A 75 5.23 -32.96 -36.36
CA ARG A 75 5.19 -34.14 -37.24
C ARG A 75 5.09 -33.75 -38.72
N ASN A 76 4.23 -32.83 -39.08
CA ASN A 76 4.08 -32.35 -40.45
C ASN A 76 5.40 -31.77 -41.02
N LEU A 77 6.11 -30.97 -40.20
CA LEU A 77 7.42 -30.43 -40.58
C LEU A 77 8.46 -31.53 -40.76
N HIS A 78 8.45 -32.55 -39.90
CA HIS A 78 9.31 -33.73 -40.03
C HIS A 78 9.03 -34.50 -41.35
N ASP A 79 7.77 -34.80 -41.62
CA ASP A 79 7.36 -35.58 -42.82
C ASP A 79 7.67 -34.85 -44.14
N ARG A 80 7.72 -33.52 -44.08
CA ARG A 80 8.12 -32.64 -45.20
C ARG A 80 9.63 -32.42 -45.29
N GLY A 81 10.43 -33.00 -44.37
CA GLY A 81 11.89 -32.83 -44.33
C GLY A 81 12.33 -31.39 -43.97
N LEU A 82 11.47 -30.64 -43.29
CA LEU A 82 11.73 -29.25 -42.91
C LEU A 82 12.10 -29.10 -41.42
N LEU A 83 11.96 -30.15 -40.62
CA LEU A 83 12.33 -30.13 -39.20
C LEU A 83 13.84 -30.37 -39.05
N PHE A 84 14.56 -29.35 -38.55
CA PHE A 84 15.99 -29.47 -38.25
C PHE A 84 16.22 -30.16 -36.90
N ARG A 85 15.50 -29.70 -35.85
CA ARG A 85 15.62 -30.18 -34.47
C ARG A 85 14.34 -29.96 -33.71
N GLU A 86 13.98 -30.89 -32.86
CA GLU A 86 12.92 -30.81 -31.87
C GLU A 86 13.53 -30.85 -30.46
N GLY A 87 12.95 -30.14 -29.51
CA GLY A 87 13.37 -30.18 -28.12
C GLY A 87 12.36 -29.47 -27.21
N THR A 88 12.46 -29.76 -25.92
CA THR A 88 11.67 -29.09 -24.89
C THR A 88 12.48 -27.96 -24.28
N TYR A 89 11.89 -26.77 -24.18
CA TYR A 89 12.49 -25.61 -23.58
C TYR A 89 11.66 -25.17 -22.37
N VAL A 90 12.30 -25.06 -21.20
CA VAL A 90 11.65 -24.66 -19.96
C VAL A 90 11.87 -23.16 -19.77
N HIS A 91 10.79 -22.40 -19.74
CA HIS A 91 10.81 -20.95 -19.57
C HIS A 91 9.62 -20.47 -18.74
N THR A 92 9.68 -19.22 -18.26
CA THR A 92 8.53 -18.56 -17.61
C THR A 92 7.41 -18.36 -18.62
N TYR A 93 6.20 -18.79 -18.30
CA TYR A 93 5.03 -18.65 -19.15
C TYR A 93 3.84 -18.07 -18.36
N PRO A 94 3.06 -17.14 -18.91
CA PRO A 94 1.92 -16.57 -18.23
C PRO A 94 0.72 -17.51 -18.20
N PHE A 95 0.11 -17.64 -17.02
CA PHE A 95 -1.10 -18.43 -16.80
C PHE A 95 -2.22 -17.55 -16.28
N CYS A 96 -3.46 -17.88 -16.61
CA CYS A 96 -4.63 -17.21 -16.07
C CYS A 96 -4.69 -17.41 -14.55
N TRP A 97 -4.70 -16.31 -13.81
CA TRP A 97 -4.73 -16.33 -12.34
C TRP A 97 -6.01 -16.96 -11.76
N ARG A 98 -7.08 -17.09 -12.57
CA ARG A 98 -8.38 -17.62 -12.14
C ARG A 98 -8.53 -19.11 -12.41
N CYS A 99 -8.19 -19.57 -13.62
CA CYS A 99 -8.37 -20.97 -14.06
C CYS A 99 -7.06 -21.71 -14.30
N ASN A 100 -5.92 -21.06 -14.17
CA ASN A 100 -4.58 -21.62 -14.38
C ASN A 100 -4.35 -22.23 -15.77
N THR A 101 -5.10 -21.76 -16.79
CA THR A 101 -4.83 -22.11 -18.18
C THR A 101 -3.72 -21.24 -18.76
N PRO A 102 -2.87 -21.76 -19.67
CA PRO A 102 -1.87 -20.95 -20.34
C PRO A 102 -2.52 -19.85 -21.17
N LEU A 103 -1.97 -18.63 -21.10
CA LEU A 103 -2.46 -17.49 -21.88
C LEU A 103 -1.81 -17.49 -23.27
N LEU A 104 -2.51 -16.94 -24.26
CA LEU A 104 -1.99 -16.70 -25.59
C LEU A 104 -1.77 -15.20 -25.78
N TYR A 105 -0.64 -14.84 -26.42
CA TYR A 105 -0.49 -13.49 -26.97
C TYR A 105 -1.41 -13.37 -28.18
N TYR A 106 -2.19 -12.27 -28.21
CA TYR A 106 -3.22 -12.10 -29.22
C TYR A 106 -3.43 -10.60 -29.46
N ALA A 107 -3.21 -10.13 -30.69
CA ALA A 107 -3.45 -8.74 -31.05
C ALA A 107 -4.96 -8.44 -31.16
N ARG A 108 -5.43 -7.47 -30.40
CA ARG A 108 -6.81 -6.98 -30.42
C ARG A 108 -6.85 -5.47 -30.52
N PRO A 109 -7.76 -4.90 -31.32
CA PRO A 109 -8.01 -3.46 -31.26
C PRO A 109 -8.59 -3.10 -29.88
N THR A 110 -8.11 -2.01 -29.30
CA THR A 110 -8.68 -1.47 -28.05
C THR A 110 -8.40 0.03 -27.97
N TRP A 111 -9.03 0.68 -27.02
CA TRP A 111 -8.80 2.08 -26.72
C TRP A 111 -7.56 2.25 -25.85
N TYR A 112 -6.77 3.30 -26.13
CA TYR A 112 -5.56 3.64 -25.40
C TYR A 112 -5.57 5.09 -24.98
N ILE A 113 -5.02 5.36 -23.79
CA ILE A 113 -4.53 6.69 -23.41
C ILE A 113 -3.03 6.73 -23.76
N ARG A 114 -2.61 7.72 -24.54
CA ARG A 114 -1.21 7.88 -24.96
C ARG A 114 -0.36 8.43 -23.82
N THR A 115 -0.19 7.63 -22.76
CA THR A 115 0.57 7.99 -21.56
C THR A 115 2.06 8.07 -21.83
N SER A 116 2.58 7.37 -22.82
CA SER A 116 3.99 7.43 -23.26
C SER A 116 4.44 8.84 -23.65
N GLN A 117 3.53 9.66 -24.17
CA GLN A 117 3.80 11.07 -24.54
C GLN A 117 4.14 11.93 -23.30
N PHE A 118 3.66 11.56 -22.13
CA PHE A 118 3.80 12.32 -20.88
C PHE A 118 4.78 11.68 -19.90
N LYS A 119 5.50 10.63 -20.30
CA LYS A 119 6.38 9.85 -19.41
C LYS A 119 7.42 10.72 -18.71
N ASP A 120 8.07 11.63 -19.43
CA ASP A 120 9.12 12.49 -18.86
C ASP A 120 8.53 13.43 -17.81
N ARG A 121 7.32 13.94 -18.04
CA ARG A 121 6.61 14.76 -17.04
C ARG A 121 6.19 13.95 -15.83
N MET A 122 5.70 12.72 -15.99
CA MET A 122 5.43 11.82 -14.87
C MET A 122 6.67 11.52 -14.04
N VAL A 123 7.83 11.31 -14.67
CA VAL A 123 9.11 11.11 -13.97
C VAL A 123 9.51 12.37 -13.19
N GLU A 124 9.39 13.55 -13.80
CA GLU A 124 9.70 14.82 -13.14
C GLU A 124 8.82 15.06 -11.91
N LEU A 125 7.52 14.87 -12.04
CA LEU A 125 6.56 15.02 -10.93
C LEU A 125 6.79 13.97 -9.83
N ASN A 126 7.10 12.72 -10.19
CA ASN A 126 7.46 11.68 -9.23
C ASN A 126 8.69 12.06 -8.38
N ASN A 127 9.66 12.78 -8.94
CA ASN A 127 10.84 13.24 -8.20
C ASN A 127 10.50 14.25 -7.10
N GLN A 128 9.34 14.88 -7.14
CA GLN A 128 8.84 15.82 -6.13
C GLN A 128 8.09 15.11 -5.00
N ILE A 129 7.72 13.85 -5.17
CA ILE A 129 7.00 13.05 -4.17
C ILE A 129 7.99 12.50 -3.14
N ASN A 130 7.63 12.61 -1.88
CA ASN A 130 8.36 11.98 -0.80
C ASN A 130 7.95 10.50 -0.66
N TRP A 131 8.84 9.58 -1.01
CA TRP A 131 8.62 8.13 -0.91
C TRP A 131 9.28 7.55 0.33
N TYR A 132 8.51 6.81 1.10
CA TYR A 132 9.01 6.04 2.21
C TYR A 132 8.71 4.54 1.99
N PRO A 133 9.74 3.71 1.69
CA PRO A 133 11.17 4.01 1.59
C PRO A 133 11.55 4.71 0.27
N GLU A 134 12.55 5.58 0.33
CA GLU A 134 12.98 6.44 -0.77
C GLU A 134 13.39 5.68 -2.05
N HIS A 135 13.98 4.50 -1.91
CA HIS A 135 14.48 3.72 -3.06
C HIS A 135 13.38 3.32 -4.07
N ILE A 136 12.10 3.31 -3.65
CA ILE A 136 10.96 3.02 -4.54
C ILE A 136 10.80 4.11 -5.59
N ARG A 137 11.06 5.37 -5.24
CA ARG A 137 10.91 6.54 -6.12
C ARG A 137 11.68 6.38 -7.43
N LYS A 138 12.98 6.09 -7.36
CA LYS A 138 13.84 5.92 -8.53
C LYS A 138 13.93 4.48 -9.02
N GLY A 139 13.73 3.52 -8.12
CA GLY A 139 13.76 2.10 -8.43
C GLY A 139 12.46 1.61 -9.07
N ARG A 140 11.68 0.83 -8.32
CA ARG A 140 10.52 0.11 -8.88
C ARG A 140 9.48 1.02 -9.54
N PHE A 141 9.18 2.19 -8.97
CA PHE A 141 8.19 3.09 -9.57
C PHE A 141 8.81 3.96 -10.65
N GLY A 142 9.99 4.58 -10.40
CA GLY A 142 10.68 5.40 -11.40
C GLY A 142 10.99 4.64 -12.68
N ASN A 143 11.58 3.44 -12.57
CA ASN A 143 11.84 2.57 -13.74
C ASN A 143 10.57 2.23 -14.53
N TRP A 144 9.42 2.12 -13.86
CA TRP A 144 8.16 1.92 -14.56
C TRP A 144 7.73 3.14 -15.37
N LEU A 145 7.88 4.33 -14.81
CA LEU A 145 7.55 5.58 -15.51
C LEU A 145 8.49 5.84 -16.67
N GLU A 146 9.80 5.59 -16.52
CA GLU A 146 10.81 5.74 -17.57
C GLU A 146 10.55 4.81 -18.77
N ASN A 147 10.03 3.61 -18.51
CA ASN A 147 9.67 2.62 -19.53
C ASN A 147 8.16 2.57 -19.77
N ASN A 148 7.45 3.69 -19.55
CA ASN A 148 6.01 3.75 -19.70
C ASN A 148 5.59 3.46 -21.14
N VAL A 149 4.57 2.62 -21.27
CA VAL A 149 3.85 2.33 -22.52
C VAL A 149 2.43 2.89 -22.45
N ASP A 150 1.80 3.07 -23.60
CA ASP A 150 0.44 3.58 -23.66
C ASP A 150 -0.53 2.69 -22.86
N TRP A 151 -1.43 3.32 -22.11
CA TRP A 151 -2.35 2.63 -21.24
C TRP A 151 -3.53 2.06 -22.03
N ALA A 152 -3.59 0.75 -22.19
CA ALA A 152 -4.75 0.07 -22.76
C ALA A 152 -5.96 0.24 -21.85
N LEU A 153 -6.89 1.12 -22.23
CA LEU A 153 -8.03 1.56 -21.43
C LEU A 153 -9.27 0.68 -21.64
N GLY A 154 -9.55 0.26 -22.87
CA GLY A 154 -10.77 -0.50 -23.22
C GLY A 154 -10.80 -1.90 -22.61
N ARG A 155 -11.96 -2.32 -22.11
CA ARG A 155 -12.22 -3.65 -21.58
C ARG A 155 -13.47 -4.24 -22.19
N GLU A 156 -13.37 -5.47 -22.70
CA GLU A 156 -14.50 -6.25 -23.22
C GLU A 156 -15.16 -7.02 -22.07
N ARG A 157 -15.92 -6.31 -21.27
CA ARG A 157 -16.70 -6.87 -20.16
C ARG A 157 -18.12 -6.36 -20.21
N TYR A 158 -19.02 -7.03 -19.52
CA TYR A 158 -20.42 -6.60 -19.49
C TYR A 158 -20.66 -5.52 -18.43
N TRP A 159 -20.08 -5.67 -17.21
CA TRP A 159 -20.31 -4.78 -16.09
C TRP A 159 -19.07 -3.95 -15.76
N GLY A 160 -19.25 -2.67 -15.61
CA GLY A 160 -18.26 -1.65 -15.27
C GLY A 160 -18.66 -0.30 -15.85
N THR A 161 -17.77 0.68 -15.77
CA THR A 161 -17.98 2.03 -16.31
C THR A 161 -17.91 2.01 -17.84
N PRO A 162 -18.98 2.34 -18.58
CA PRO A 162 -18.97 2.37 -20.04
C PRO A 162 -18.05 3.46 -20.57
N LEU A 163 -17.28 3.16 -21.63
CA LEU A 163 -16.49 4.16 -22.32
C LEU A 163 -17.43 5.18 -22.99
N PRO A 164 -17.33 6.50 -22.68
CA PRO A 164 -18.30 7.49 -23.13
C PRO A 164 -17.99 8.01 -24.54
N VAL A 165 -17.77 7.09 -25.49
CA VAL A 165 -17.48 7.41 -26.88
C VAL A 165 -18.58 6.87 -27.78
N TRP A 166 -19.10 7.73 -28.66
CA TRP A 166 -20.05 7.38 -29.70
C TRP A 166 -19.36 7.44 -31.05
N GLU A 167 -19.53 6.40 -31.86
CA GLU A 167 -18.98 6.29 -33.20
C GLU A 167 -20.10 6.30 -34.24
N CYS A 168 -19.91 7.02 -35.33
CA CYS A 168 -20.85 7.09 -36.44
C CYS A 168 -20.81 5.82 -37.29
N GLU A 169 -22.00 5.20 -37.51
CA GLU A 169 -22.14 4.01 -38.35
C GLU A 169 -21.80 4.25 -39.84
N SER A 170 -21.77 5.51 -40.29
CA SER A 170 -21.56 5.88 -41.70
C SER A 170 -20.16 6.39 -42.01
N CYS A 171 -19.62 7.31 -41.21
CA CYS A 171 -18.34 7.97 -41.50
C CYS A 171 -17.27 7.68 -40.43
N HIS A 172 -17.57 6.88 -39.41
CA HIS A 172 -16.68 6.51 -38.31
C HIS A 172 -16.15 7.70 -37.49
N ASN A 173 -16.79 8.87 -37.60
CA ASN A 173 -16.48 9.99 -36.70
C ASN A 173 -16.78 9.59 -35.24
N GLN A 174 -15.92 10.00 -34.32
CA GLN A 174 -16.01 9.63 -32.92
C GLN A 174 -16.15 10.88 -32.04
N ASP A 175 -17.14 10.86 -31.16
CA ASP A 175 -17.39 11.91 -30.17
C ASP A 175 -17.29 11.34 -28.76
N CYS A 176 -16.44 11.95 -27.91
CA CYS A 176 -16.32 11.63 -26.49
C CYS A 176 -17.21 12.58 -25.69
N ILE A 177 -18.18 12.05 -24.94
CA ILE A 177 -19.15 12.82 -24.19
C ILE A 177 -18.69 13.01 -22.75
N GLY A 178 -18.57 14.25 -22.30
CA GLY A 178 -18.01 14.64 -21.02
C GLY A 178 -19.00 14.78 -19.87
N SER A 179 -20.33 14.80 -20.14
CA SER A 179 -21.32 14.96 -19.08
C SER A 179 -22.69 14.42 -19.45
N ILE A 180 -23.53 14.16 -18.42
CA ILE A 180 -24.95 13.80 -18.61
C ILE A 180 -25.74 14.93 -19.32
N ALA A 181 -25.39 16.18 -19.02
CA ALA A 181 -26.02 17.33 -19.67
C ALA A 181 -25.73 17.36 -21.19
N GLU A 182 -24.46 17.17 -21.56
CA GLU A 182 -24.06 17.07 -22.97
C GLU A 182 -24.70 15.86 -23.66
N LEU A 183 -24.75 14.71 -23.01
CA LEU A 183 -25.40 13.52 -23.54
C LEU A 183 -26.91 13.75 -23.77
N SER A 184 -27.56 14.43 -22.82
CA SER A 184 -28.99 14.80 -22.95
C SER A 184 -29.24 15.73 -24.14
N GLU A 185 -28.42 16.77 -24.29
CA GLU A 185 -28.51 17.72 -25.40
C GLU A 185 -28.28 17.02 -26.75
N ARG A 186 -27.20 16.25 -26.87
CA ARG A 186 -26.79 15.57 -28.11
C ARG A 186 -27.75 14.45 -28.52
N SER A 187 -28.35 13.75 -27.56
CA SER A 187 -29.34 12.68 -27.84
C SER A 187 -30.76 13.19 -28.00
N GLY A 188 -31.05 14.42 -27.57
CA GLY A 188 -32.40 14.98 -27.51
C GLY A 188 -33.32 14.32 -26.47
N LYS A 189 -32.73 13.62 -25.48
CA LYS A 189 -33.45 12.90 -24.40
C LYS A 189 -33.14 13.51 -23.04
N SER A 190 -34.12 13.49 -22.12
CA SER A 190 -33.86 13.84 -20.71
C SER A 190 -33.21 12.65 -20.01
N LEU A 191 -31.94 12.77 -19.61
CA LEU A 191 -31.13 11.70 -19.05
C LEU A 191 -30.65 11.95 -17.60
N ALA A 192 -31.19 12.95 -16.91
CA ALA A 192 -30.79 13.33 -15.56
C ALA A 192 -30.90 12.17 -14.55
N GLU A 193 -31.88 11.30 -14.70
CA GLU A 193 -32.15 10.14 -13.85
C GLU A 193 -31.83 8.81 -14.57
N ALA A 194 -31.10 8.85 -15.70
CA ALA A 194 -30.83 7.66 -16.48
C ALA A 194 -29.73 6.80 -15.83
N ASP A 195 -29.91 5.47 -15.85
CA ASP A 195 -28.84 4.52 -15.57
C ASP A 195 -27.87 4.47 -16.75
N LEU A 196 -26.63 4.89 -16.52
CA LEU A 196 -25.57 4.92 -17.54
C LEU A 196 -24.78 3.61 -17.65
N HIS A 197 -25.18 2.55 -16.94
CA HIS A 197 -24.60 1.22 -17.13
C HIS A 197 -25.17 0.53 -18.38
N ARG A 198 -24.48 -0.50 -18.81
CA ARG A 198 -25.02 -1.41 -19.83
C ARG A 198 -26.17 -2.25 -19.25
N PRO A 199 -27.25 -2.53 -20.02
CA PRO A 199 -27.43 -2.22 -21.46
C PRO A 199 -28.01 -0.83 -21.74
N TYR A 200 -28.45 -0.07 -20.74
CA TYR A 200 -29.28 1.14 -20.90
C TYR A 200 -28.54 2.24 -21.68
N VAL A 201 -27.28 2.49 -21.40
CA VAL A 201 -26.48 3.49 -22.11
C VAL A 201 -26.27 3.14 -23.60
N ASP A 202 -26.25 1.84 -23.94
CA ASP A 202 -26.06 1.37 -25.31
C ASP A 202 -27.26 1.66 -26.22
N GLU A 203 -28.44 1.93 -25.62
CA GLU A 203 -29.67 2.33 -26.34
C GLU A 203 -29.71 3.84 -26.69
N ILE A 204 -28.76 4.61 -26.16
CA ILE A 204 -28.67 6.04 -26.40
C ILE A 204 -27.90 6.26 -27.70
N THR A 205 -28.59 6.87 -28.68
CA THR A 205 -28.01 7.21 -29.99
C THR A 205 -28.06 8.70 -30.23
N MET A 206 -27.13 9.20 -31.03
CA MET A 206 -27.04 10.63 -31.40
C MET A 206 -26.94 10.79 -32.91
N VAL A 207 -27.07 12.02 -33.39
CA VAL A 207 -26.82 12.37 -34.79
C VAL A 207 -25.39 12.85 -34.95
N CYS A 208 -24.67 12.31 -35.94
CA CYS A 208 -23.33 12.72 -36.27
C CYS A 208 -23.28 14.16 -36.78
N GLY A 209 -22.44 14.99 -36.17
CA GLY A 209 -22.28 16.39 -36.60
C GLY A 209 -21.64 16.55 -37.98
N GLU A 210 -20.86 15.57 -38.44
CA GLU A 210 -20.13 15.62 -39.71
C GLU A 210 -21.00 15.17 -40.92
N CYS A 211 -21.75 14.07 -40.77
CA CYS A 211 -22.44 13.47 -41.92
C CYS A 211 -23.96 13.30 -41.72
N GLY A 212 -24.49 13.64 -40.55
CA GLY A 212 -25.92 13.43 -40.22
C GLY A 212 -26.29 11.96 -39.97
N GLY A 213 -25.33 11.02 -40.02
CA GLY A 213 -25.55 9.61 -39.76
C GLY A 213 -25.82 9.30 -38.29
N ARG A 214 -26.24 8.09 -38.02
CA ARG A 214 -26.49 7.61 -36.63
C ARG A 214 -25.20 7.28 -35.93
N MET A 215 -25.05 7.75 -34.70
CA MET A 215 -23.93 7.37 -33.81
C MET A 215 -24.40 6.42 -32.72
N ARG A 216 -23.58 5.40 -32.43
CA ARG A 216 -23.76 4.45 -31.33
C ARG A 216 -22.55 4.45 -30.43
N ARG A 217 -22.78 4.20 -29.15
CA ARG A 217 -21.69 4.02 -28.18
C ARG A 217 -20.83 2.78 -28.54
N VAL A 218 -19.53 2.91 -28.41
CA VAL A 218 -18.60 1.78 -28.55
C VAL A 218 -18.84 0.75 -27.43
N PRO A 219 -18.71 -0.58 -27.67
CA PRO A 219 -19.15 -1.60 -26.70
C PRO A 219 -18.25 -1.71 -25.46
N GLU A 220 -17.05 -1.17 -25.51
CA GLU A 220 -16.06 -1.32 -24.45
C GLU A 220 -16.45 -0.59 -23.17
N LEU A 221 -15.90 -1.10 -22.06
CA LEU A 221 -15.89 -0.47 -20.74
C LEU A 221 -14.51 0.13 -20.46
N ILE A 222 -14.44 1.02 -19.50
CA ILE A 222 -13.19 1.58 -19.00
C ILE A 222 -12.49 0.58 -18.07
N ASP A 223 -11.15 0.58 -18.07
CA ASP A 223 -10.35 -0.15 -17.11
C ASP A 223 -10.67 0.30 -15.68
N VAL A 224 -10.92 -0.64 -14.78
CA VAL A 224 -11.20 -0.37 -13.36
C VAL A 224 -10.06 0.40 -12.65
N TRP A 225 -8.84 0.35 -13.18
CA TRP A 225 -7.74 1.18 -12.69
C TRP A 225 -7.91 2.65 -13.03
N PHE A 226 -8.62 2.97 -14.10
CA PHE A 226 -9.02 4.34 -14.38
C PHE A 226 -10.07 4.82 -13.39
N ASP A 227 -11.09 4.00 -13.10
CA ASP A 227 -12.11 4.33 -12.10
C ASP A 227 -11.48 4.63 -10.74
N SER A 228 -10.60 3.75 -10.25
CA SER A 228 -9.90 3.95 -8.98
C SER A 228 -8.90 5.11 -9.03
N GLY A 229 -8.24 5.33 -10.17
CA GLY A 229 -7.31 6.43 -10.38
C GLY A 229 -7.97 7.80 -10.51
N SER A 230 -9.26 7.85 -10.85
CA SER A 230 -10.05 9.08 -10.91
C SER A 230 -10.65 9.49 -9.56
N MET A 231 -10.49 8.67 -8.51
CA MET A 231 -11.08 8.89 -7.19
C MET A 231 -10.86 10.31 -6.63
N PRO A 232 -9.65 10.92 -6.71
CA PRO A 232 -9.42 12.27 -6.19
C PRO A 232 -10.31 13.34 -6.81
N VAL A 233 -10.80 13.10 -8.03
CA VAL A 233 -11.69 13.97 -8.80
C VAL A 233 -13.15 13.57 -8.59
N SER A 234 -13.42 12.26 -8.76
CA SER A 234 -14.78 11.71 -8.77
C SER A 234 -15.48 11.79 -7.41
N GLN A 235 -14.77 11.65 -6.30
CA GLN A 235 -15.36 11.77 -4.95
C GLN A 235 -16.00 13.13 -4.69
N TRP A 236 -15.55 14.19 -5.39
CA TRP A 236 -16.06 15.54 -5.26
C TRP A 236 -17.04 15.91 -6.37
N HIS A 237 -17.27 15.04 -7.34
CA HIS A 237 -17.97 15.31 -8.58
C HIS A 237 -17.39 16.53 -9.32
N TYR A 238 -16.06 16.70 -9.24
CA TYR A 238 -15.34 17.76 -9.93
C TYR A 238 -15.36 17.53 -11.46
N PRO A 239 -15.50 18.56 -12.30
CA PRO A 239 -15.55 20.00 -11.98
C PRO A 239 -16.96 20.55 -11.73
N PHE A 240 -17.99 19.72 -11.66
CA PHE A 240 -19.38 20.16 -11.63
C PHE A 240 -19.84 20.61 -10.24
N GLU A 241 -19.29 20.00 -9.18
CA GLU A 241 -19.63 20.25 -7.78
C GLU A 241 -18.38 20.32 -6.90
N ASN A 242 -18.53 20.80 -5.67
CA ASN A 242 -17.54 20.73 -4.58
C ASN A 242 -16.13 21.27 -4.94
N LEU A 243 -16.05 22.30 -5.78
CA LEU A 243 -14.80 22.86 -6.29
C LEU A 243 -13.82 23.29 -5.17
N ASP A 244 -14.35 23.90 -4.10
CA ASP A 244 -13.52 24.37 -2.98
C ASP A 244 -13.01 23.19 -2.14
N ALA A 245 -13.81 22.15 -1.94
CA ALA A 245 -13.38 20.92 -1.28
C ALA A 245 -12.24 20.24 -2.06
N PHE A 246 -12.41 20.12 -3.38
CA PHE A 246 -11.36 19.59 -4.25
C PHE A 246 -10.05 20.39 -4.13
N LYS A 247 -10.09 21.72 -4.24
CA LYS A 247 -8.90 22.58 -4.14
C LYS A 247 -8.18 22.47 -2.80
N ASN A 248 -8.92 22.24 -1.73
CA ASN A 248 -8.36 22.10 -0.39
C ASN A 248 -7.80 20.71 -0.09
N GLN A 249 -8.26 19.66 -0.80
CA GLN A 249 -7.90 18.26 -0.56
C GLN A 249 -6.94 17.68 -1.61
N PHE A 250 -6.73 18.39 -2.71
CA PHE A 250 -5.89 17.94 -3.82
C PHE A 250 -4.65 18.84 -4.00
N PRO A 251 -3.43 18.30 -4.09
CA PRO A 251 -3.04 16.90 -3.93
C PRO A 251 -3.20 16.40 -2.48
N ALA A 252 -3.42 15.07 -2.31
CA ALA A 252 -3.50 14.46 -1.00
C ALA A 252 -2.17 14.61 -0.22
N ASP A 253 -2.25 14.75 1.11
CA ASP A 253 -1.05 14.90 1.94
C ASP A 253 -0.25 13.60 1.98
N PHE A 254 -0.90 12.42 2.06
CA PHE A 254 -0.22 11.14 1.93
C PHE A 254 -1.13 10.04 1.39
N ILE A 255 -0.49 8.96 0.92
CA ILE A 255 -1.12 7.71 0.52
C ILE A 255 -0.30 6.53 1.06
N CYS A 256 -0.96 5.44 1.46
CA CYS A 256 -0.30 4.26 2.02
C CYS A 256 -0.91 2.98 1.43
N GLU A 257 -0.12 2.23 0.67
CA GLU A 257 -0.47 0.93 0.11
C GLU A 257 0.77 0.05 -0.08
N ALA A 258 0.57 -1.23 -0.46
CA ALA A 258 1.66 -2.16 -0.66
C ALA A 258 2.39 -1.94 -2.00
N VAL A 259 3.59 -2.51 -2.11
CA VAL A 259 4.53 -2.31 -3.22
C VAL A 259 4.00 -2.76 -4.60
N ASP A 260 3.03 -3.67 -4.64
CA ASP A 260 2.37 -4.08 -5.88
C ASP A 260 1.59 -2.93 -6.51
N GLN A 261 1.14 -1.94 -5.73
CA GLN A 261 0.42 -0.76 -6.21
C GLN A 261 1.30 0.22 -7.02
N THR A 262 2.60 0.03 -7.05
CA THR A 262 3.48 0.69 -8.03
C THR A 262 3.15 0.31 -9.50
N ARG A 263 2.41 -0.80 -9.70
CA ARG A 263 1.88 -1.27 -11.00
C ARG A 263 0.35 -1.28 -11.01
N GLY A 264 -0.29 -0.51 -10.15
CA GLY A 264 -1.73 -0.42 -9.98
C GLY A 264 -2.13 1.00 -9.60
N TRP A 265 -2.65 1.18 -8.39
CA TRP A 265 -3.28 2.42 -7.97
C TRP A 265 -2.33 3.63 -7.91
N PHE A 266 -1.09 3.48 -7.43
CA PHE A 266 -0.13 4.58 -7.45
C PHE A 266 0.11 5.12 -8.85
N TYR A 267 0.21 4.20 -9.83
CA TYR A 267 0.40 4.59 -11.23
C TYR A 267 -0.84 5.28 -11.81
N SER A 268 -2.03 4.70 -11.66
CA SER A 268 -3.25 5.26 -12.24
C SER A 268 -3.59 6.65 -11.68
N LEU A 269 -3.43 6.84 -10.35
CA LEU A 269 -3.56 8.14 -9.71
C LEU A 269 -2.58 9.17 -10.27
N HIS A 270 -1.31 8.80 -10.38
CA HIS A 270 -0.25 9.69 -10.86
C HIS A 270 -0.41 10.03 -12.34
N ALA A 271 -0.76 9.05 -13.18
CA ALA A 271 -0.98 9.26 -14.60
C ALA A 271 -2.17 10.20 -14.87
N ILE A 272 -3.33 9.93 -14.26
CA ILE A 272 -4.54 10.76 -14.43
C ILE A 272 -4.29 12.19 -13.93
N SER A 273 -3.64 12.34 -12.77
CA SER A 273 -3.32 13.65 -12.20
C SER A 273 -2.34 14.43 -13.09
N THR A 274 -1.32 13.78 -13.62
CA THR A 274 -0.38 14.41 -14.56
C THR A 274 -1.09 14.89 -15.83
N LEU A 275 -1.97 14.05 -16.38
CA LEU A 275 -2.69 14.38 -17.63
C LEU A 275 -3.71 15.50 -17.47
N LEU A 276 -4.41 15.57 -16.33
CA LEU A 276 -5.49 16.55 -16.10
C LEU A 276 -4.99 17.85 -15.48
N PHE A 277 -4.00 17.80 -14.59
CA PHE A 277 -3.64 18.93 -13.72
C PHE A 277 -2.14 19.29 -13.77
N ASP A 278 -1.35 18.56 -14.52
CA ASP A 278 0.11 18.76 -14.59
C ASP A 278 0.80 18.76 -13.22
N THR A 279 0.30 17.94 -12.29
CA THR A 279 0.83 17.81 -10.92
C THR A 279 0.72 16.38 -10.41
N SER A 280 1.41 16.06 -9.31
CA SER A 280 1.24 14.78 -8.62
C SER A 280 -0.09 14.74 -7.87
N CYS A 281 -0.67 13.55 -7.71
CA CYS A 281 -1.90 13.33 -6.97
C CYS A 281 -1.70 13.35 -5.44
N PHE A 282 -0.49 13.09 -4.97
CA PHE A 282 -0.13 12.97 -3.55
C PHE A 282 1.28 13.51 -3.30
N LYS A 283 1.52 13.99 -2.08
CA LYS A 283 2.80 14.58 -1.65
C LYS A 283 3.74 13.54 -1.05
N ASN A 284 3.18 12.60 -0.26
CA ASN A 284 3.94 11.60 0.47
C ASN A 284 3.37 10.20 0.21
N VAL A 285 4.24 9.20 0.07
CA VAL A 285 3.86 7.79 -0.12
C VAL A 285 4.54 6.92 0.91
N ILE A 286 3.74 6.20 1.70
CA ILE A 286 4.20 5.12 2.54
C ILE A 286 3.96 3.81 1.76
N CYS A 287 5.04 3.25 1.20
CA CYS A 287 4.96 2.03 0.40
C CYS A 287 5.29 0.82 1.27
N LEU A 288 4.30 -0.03 1.51
CA LEU A 288 4.42 -1.20 2.38
C LEU A 288 4.98 -2.42 1.63
N GLY A 289 5.70 -3.29 2.36
CA GLY A 289 6.05 -4.63 1.89
C GLY A 289 4.85 -5.59 1.94
N LEU A 290 5.00 -6.73 1.28
CA LEU A 290 3.99 -7.79 1.30
C LEU A 290 3.94 -8.48 2.66
N ILE A 291 2.76 -8.99 3.02
CA ILE A 291 2.54 -9.82 4.21
C ILE A 291 2.66 -11.29 3.81
N LEU A 292 3.54 -12.01 4.50
CA LEU A 292 3.80 -13.44 4.33
C LEU A 292 3.21 -14.20 5.54
N ASP A 293 3.02 -15.50 5.41
CA ASP A 293 2.65 -16.35 6.54
C ASP A 293 3.80 -16.50 7.57
N GLY A 294 3.57 -17.24 8.66
CA GLY A 294 4.58 -17.45 9.70
C GLY A 294 5.87 -18.10 9.19
N ASP A 295 5.79 -18.89 8.13
CA ASP A 295 6.93 -19.57 7.48
C ASP A 295 7.61 -18.72 6.40
N GLY A 296 7.09 -17.52 6.13
CA GLY A 296 7.62 -16.61 5.11
C GLY A 296 7.15 -16.93 3.69
N GLN A 297 6.02 -17.64 3.54
CA GLN A 297 5.43 -17.93 2.24
C GLN A 297 4.31 -16.94 1.91
N LYS A 298 4.15 -16.63 0.63
CA LYS A 298 3.04 -15.79 0.16
C LYS A 298 1.70 -16.42 0.51
N MET A 299 0.84 -15.66 1.18
CA MET A 299 -0.51 -16.10 1.51
C MET A 299 -1.38 -16.20 0.26
N SER A 300 -2.11 -17.30 0.13
CA SER A 300 -3.13 -17.47 -0.90
C SER A 300 -4.25 -18.40 -0.44
N LYS A 301 -5.48 -18.17 -0.92
CA LYS A 301 -6.64 -19.03 -0.62
C LYS A 301 -6.42 -20.46 -1.09
N SER A 302 -5.74 -20.65 -2.22
CA SER A 302 -5.45 -21.98 -2.78
C SER A 302 -4.45 -22.80 -1.94
N ARG A 303 -3.58 -22.13 -1.17
CA ARG A 303 -2.65 -22.79 -0.23
C ARG A 303 -3.23 -23.01 1.15
N GLY A 304 -4.37 -22.38 1.47
CA GLY A 304 -4.99 -22.47 2.79
C GLY A 304 -4.20 -21.80 3.93
N ASN A 305 -3.22 -20.96 3.61
CA ASN A 305 -2.34 -20.29 4.59
C ASN A 305 -2.73 -18.84 4.87
N VAL A 306 -3.93 -18.44 4.49
CA VAL A 306 -4.45 -17.08 4.75
C VAL A 306 -4.85 -16.97 6.22
N VAL A 307 -4.27 -16.01 6.93
CA VAL A 307 -4.66 -15.66 8.30
C VAL A 307 -5.76 -14.61 8.23
N THR A 308 -6.92 -14.91 8.81
CA THR A 308 -8.03 -13.97 8.87
C THR A 308 -7.81 -12.97 9.99
N PRO A 309 -7.82 -11.65 9.74
CA PRO A 309 -7.57 -10.63 10.77
C PRO A 309 -8.49 -10.77 12.00
N TRP A 310 -9.77 -11.07 11.80
CA TRP A 310 -10.73 -11.24 12.89
C TRP A 310 -10.36 -12.36 13.85
N THR A 311 -9.83 -13.49 13.37
CA THR A 311 -9.36 -14.58 14.23
C THR A 311 -8.25 -14.11 15.18
N VAL A 312 -7.36 -13.24 14.69
CA VAL A 312 -6.26 -12.68 15.50
C VAL A 312 -6.78 -11.63 16.47
N ILE A 313 -7.70 -10.77 16.01
CA ILE A 313 -8.34 -9.75 16.85
C ILE A 313 -9.12 -10.37 18.01
N ASP A 314 -9.90 -11.43 17.75
CA ASP A 314 -10.68 -12.12 18.77
C ASP A 314 -9.79 -12.79 19.84
N GLN A 315 -8.56 -13.22 19.46
CA GLN A 315 -7.63 -13.88 20.38
C GLN A 315 -6.73 -12.91 21.16
N HIS A 316 -6.28 -11.82 20.53
CA HIS A 316 -5.22 -10.96 21.06
C HIS A 316 -5.61 -9.48 21.17
N GLY A 317 -6.75 -9.08 20.63
CA GLY A 317 -7.20 -7.70 20.55
C GLY A 317 -6.64 -6.96 19.34
N ALA A 318 -7.37 -5.93 18.92
CA ALA A 318 -7.00 -5.11 17.76
C ALA A 318 -5.69 -4.32 17.98
N ASP A 319 -5.47 -3.81 19.19
CA ASP A 319 -4.26 -3.03 19.50
C ASP A 319 -2.98 -3.85 19.39
N ALA A 320 -3.00 -5.11 19.85
CA ALA A 320 -1.82 -5.98 19.72
C ALA A 320 -1.51 -6.29 18.25
N MET A 321 -2.55 -6.52 17.42
CA MET A 321 -2.37 -6.71 15.98
C MET A 321 -1.84 -5.45 15.29
N ARG A 322 -2.42 -4.28 15.59
CA ARG A 322 -1.96 -3.00 15.05
C ARG A 322 -0.50 -2.73 15.42
N TRP A 323 -0.17 -2.86 16.70
CA TRP A 323 1.21 -2.66 17.18
C TRP A 323 2.21 -3.58 16.48
N TYR A 324 1.86 -4.87 16.32
CA TYR A 324 2.69 -5.80 15.57
C TYR A 324 2.93 -5.31 14.14
N LEU A 325 1.89 -4.89 13.43
CA LEU A 325 2.00 -4.42 12.04
C LEU A 325 2.85 -3.15 11.92
N TYR A 326 2.85 -2.28 12.93
CA TYR A 326 3.69 -1.07 12.96
C TYR A 326 5.16 -1.36 13.32
N THR A 327 5.44 -2.40 14.11
CA THR A 327 6.78 -2.63 14.71
C THR A 327 7.57 -3.78 14.09
N ALA A 328 6.92 -4.69 13.34
CA ALA A 328 7.55 -5.93 12.87
C ALA A 328 8.70 -5.71 11.88
N SER A 329 8.53 -4.85 10.88
CA SER A 329 9.55 -4.56 9.87
C SER A 329 9.41 -3.14 9.32
N PRO A 330 10.49 -2.56 8.76
CA PRO A 330 10.42 -1.28 8.07
C PRO A 330 9.41 -1.32 6.93
N PRO A 331 8.75 -0.18 6.59
CA PRO A 331 7.98 -0.06 5.35
C PRO A 331 8.80 -0.50 4.13
N GLY A 332 8.14 -1.12 3.16
CA GLY A 332 8.77 -1.65 1.94
C GLY A 332 9.42 -3.03 2.09
N GLN A 333 9.66 -3.50 3.30
CA GLN A 333 10.13 -4.87 3.54
C GLN A 333 8.96 -5.82 3.78
N GLU A 334 9.12 -7.05 3.29
CA GLU A 334 8.18 -8.12 3.58
C GLU A 334 8.14 -8.41 5.08
N ARG A 335 6.93 -8.76 5.58
CA ARG A 335 6.74 -9.11 6.99
C ARG A 335 6.00 -10.43 7.13
N ARG A 336 6.47 -11.25 8.07
CA ARG A 336 5.74 -12.44 8.47
C ARG A 336 4.57 -12.06 9.36
N PHE A 337 3.50 -12.83 9.30
CA PHE A 337 2.32 -12.59 10.11
C PHE A 337 1.71 -13.91 10.58
N SER A 338 1.55 -14.05 11.87
CA SER A 338 0.84 -15.17 12.51
C SER A 338 0.21 -14.74 13.82
N SER A 339 -0.77 -15.50 14.30
CA SER A 339 -1.40 -15.28 15.60
C SER A 339 -0.38 -15.30 16.74
N ASP A 340 0.61 -16.20 16.71
CA ASP A 340 1.64 -16.33 17.76
C ASP A 340 2.51 -15.09 17.86
N LEU A 341 2.92 -14.51 16.72
CA LEU A 341 3.72 -13.29 16.67
C LEU A 341 2.96 -12.09 17.27
N VAL A 342 1.68 -11.98 17.00
CA VAL A 342 0.82 -10.96 17.63
C VAL A 342 0.65 -11.22 19.13
N GLY A 343 0.51 -12.50 19.53
CA GLY A 343 0.46 -12.90 20.94
C GLY A 343 1.73 -12.55 21.72
N GLU A 344 2.90 -12.49 21.08
CA GLU A 344 4.14 -11.99 21.70
C GLU A 344 4.05 -10.50 22.06
N VAL A 345 3.45 -9.68 21.21
CA VAL A 345 3.23 -8.25 21.49
C VAL A 345 2.34 -8.10 22.73
N LEU A 346 1.23 -8.85 22.79
CA LEU A 346 0.35 -8.80 23.95
C LEU A 346 1.10 -9.11 25.24
N ARG A 347 1.89 -10.20 25.26
CA ARG A 347 2.62 -10.64 26.46
C ARG A 347 3.76 -9.70 26.85
N ASN A 348 4.53 -9.24 25.89
CA ASN A 348 5.79 -8.54 26.17
C ASN A 348 5.61 -7.02 26.30
N PHE A 349 4.64 -6.45 25.62
CA PHE A 349 4.43 -5.00 25.60
C PHE A 349 3.11 -4.58 26.29
N THR A 350 1.96 -5.01 25.74
CA THR A 350 0.65 -4.56 26.21
C THR A 350 0.42 -4.87 27.69
N LEU A 351 0.72 -6.10 28.11
CA LEU A 351 0.57 -6.49 29.52
C LEU A 351 1.57 -5.78 30.45
N THR A 352 2.76 -5.44 29.96
CA THR A 352 3.74 -4.67 30.73
C THR A 352 3.25 -3.25 30.98
N LEU A 353 2.71 -2.59 29.98
CA LEU A 353 2.08 -1.27 30.10
C LEU A 353 0.87 -1.34 31.06
N TRP A 354 -0.03 -2.29 30.83
CA TRP A 354 -1.23 -2.47 31.65
C TRP A 354 -0.91 -2.74 33.12
N ASN A 355 0.07 -3.60 33.40
CA ASN A 355 0.49 -3.89 34.78
C ASN A 355 1.12 -2.66 35.46
N THR A 356 1.85 -1.83 34.72
CA THR A 356 2.42 -0.56 35.23
C THR A 356 1.30 0.41 35.59
N TYR A 357 0.30 0.55 34.70
CA TYR A 357 -0.89 1.35 34.93
C TYR A 357 -1.73 0.81 36.12
N SER A 358 -2.02 -0.48 36.16
CA SER A 358 -2.80 -1.10 37.26
C SER A 358 -2.12 -0.89 38.61
N PHE A 359 -0.78 -0.99 38.66
CA PHE A 359 -0.03 -0.68 39.86
C PHE A 359 -0.26 0.76 40.30
N PHE A 360 -0.15 1.71 39.38
CA PHE A 360 -0.35 3.12 39.67
C PHE A 360 -1.75 3.38 40.23
N VAL A 361 -2.79 2.97 39.52
CA VAL A 361 -4.20 3.21 39.90
C VAL A 361 -4.53 2.58 41.24
N THR A 362 -4.04 1.35 41.50
CA THR A 362 -4.26 0.65 42.76
C THR A 362 -3.75 1.47 43.94
N TYR A 363 -2.54 1.95 43.89
CA TYR A 363 -1.94 2.69 45.01
C TYR A 363 -2.43 4.14 45.09
N ALA A 364 -2.68 4.80 43.96
CA ALA A 364 -3.26 6.14 43.92
C ALA A 364 -4.67 6.17 44.58
N ASN A 365 -5.48 5.16 44.29
CA ASN A 365 -6.80 5.02 44.92
C ASN A 365 -6.71 4.70 46.45
N LEU A 366 -5.77 3.86 46.84
CA LEU A 366 -5.58 3.54 48.28
C LEU A 366 -5.14 4.78 49.08
N ASP A 367 -4.31 5.60 48.50
CA ASP A 367 -3.80 6.83 49.14
C ASP A 367 -4.68 8.06 48.85
N ASN A 368 -5.77 7.93 48.08
CA ASN A 368 -6.63 9.03 47.60
C ASN A 368 -5.79 10.13 46.89
N TRP A 369 -4.71 9.74 46.22
CA TRP A 369 -3.85 10.66 45.52
C TRP A 369 -4.49 11.17 44.22
N LYS A 370 -4.35 12.49 43.99
CA LYS A 370 -4.73 13.15 42.74
C LYS A 370 -3.62 14.08 42.30
N PRO A 371 -3.44 14.31 41.01
CA PRO A 371 -2.50 15.30 40.52
C PRO A 371 -2.96 16.70 40.99
N ASP A 372 -2.02 17.46 41.54
CA ASP A 372 -2.25 18.84 41.94
C ASP A 372 -1.13 19.73 41.38
N PRO A 373 -1.43 20.56 40.35
CA PRO A 373 -0.43 21.43 39.74
C PRO A 373 0.08 22.55 40.66
N ALA A 374 -0.60 22.83 41.78
CA ALA A 374 -0.18 23.83 42.74
C ALA A 374 0.90 23.33 43.72
N VAL A 375 1.12 22.02 43.79
CA VAL A 375 2.13 21.42 44.66
C VAL A 375 3.47 21.37 43.96
N GLU A 376 4.46 22.07 44.53
CA GLU A 376 5.85 21.96 44.05
C GLU A 376 6.43 20.57 44.39
N VAL A 377 6.99 19.91 43.38
CA VAL A 377 7.49 18.55 43.52
C VAL A 377 9.03 18.52 43.45
N GLU A 378 9.66 18.06 44.53
CA GLU A 378 11.09 17.82 44.57
C GLU A 378 11.41 16.38 44.05
N TYR A 379 11.91 16.31 42.83
CA TYR A 379 12.20 15.06 42.14
C TYR A 379 13.52 14.43 42.58
N SER A 380 13.49 13.12 42.91
CA SER A 380 14.70 12.33 43.14
C SER A 380 15.53 12.16 41.84
N PRO A 381 16.80 11.76 41.91
CA PRO A 381 17.61 11.50 40.69
C PRO A 381 16.96 10.50 39.74
N LEU A 382 16.24 9.51 40.27
CA LEU A 382 15.57 8.50 39.45
C LEU A 382 14.32 9.07 38.75
N ASP A 383 13.60 9.98 39.42
CA ASP A 383 12.46 10.72 38.81
C ASP A 383 12.96 11.65 37.72
N LYS A 384 14.02 12.38 37.98
CA LYS A 384 14.64 13.29 36.99
C LYS A 384 15.08 12.54 35.73
N TRP A 385 15.68 11.38 35.91
CA TRP A 385 16.08 10.55 34.78
C TRP A 385 14.88 10.08 33.94
N VAL A 386 13.86 9.45 34.55
CA VAL A 386 12.74 8.90 33.76
C VAL A 386 11.91 9.99 33.09
N ARG A 387 11.81 11.18 33.71
CA ARG A 387 11.18 12.36 33.10
C ARG A 387 12.01 12.87 31.91
N SER A 388 13.34 12.97 32.07
CA SER A 388 14.24 13.31 30.96
C SER A 388 14.10 12.33 29.80
N ALA A 389 14.04 11.03 30.07
CA ALA A 389 13.84 9.99 29.07
C ALA A 389 12.45 10.11 28.39
N LEU A 390 11.40 10.46 29.14
CA LEU A 390 10.04 10.67 28.61
C LEU A 390 9.99 11.88 27.65
N HIS A 391 10.60 13.00 28.04
CA HIS A 391 10.62 14.18 27.18
C HIS A 391 11.49 13.99 25.94
N THR A 392 12.60 13.24 26.06
CA THR A 392 13.40 12.78 24.91
C THR A 392 12.55 11.89 23.98
N LEU A 393 11.83 10.91 24.54
CA LEU A 393 10.92 10.05 23.78
C LEU A 393 9.86 10.87 23.03
N THR A 394 9.21 11.82 23.70
CA THR A 394 8.17 12.67 23.09
C THR A 394 8.72 13.45 21.92
N ARG A 395 9.91 14.07 22.08
CA ARG A 395 10.61 14.78 21.00
C ARG A 395 10.86 13.87 19.80
N ASP A 396 11.46 12.72 20.05
CA ASP A 396 11.93 11.81 19.01
C ASP A 396 10.76 11.13 18.28
N VAL A 397 9.71 10.72 19.00
CA VAL A 397 8.47 10.18 18.41
C VAL A 397 7.76 11.24 17.58
N THR A 398 7.69 12.49 18.04
CA THR A 398 7.09 13.59 17.26
C THR A 398 7.84 13.79 15.95
N ALA A 399 9.16 13.88 15.98
CA ALA A 399 9.98 14.02 14.77
C ALA A 399 9.83 12.83 13.81
N ALA A 400 9.73 11.61 14.34
CA ALA A 400 9.50 10.41 13.54
C ALA A 400 8.10 10.41 12.89
N MET A 401 7.05 10.82 13.60
CA MET A 401 5.69 10.96 13.05
C MET A 401 5.64 12.00 11.94
N GLU A 402 6.27 13.17 12.12
CA GLU A 402 6.35 14.22 11.11
C GLU A 402 7.06 13.76 9.82
N SER A 403 8.00 12.83 9.93
CA SER A 403 8.74 12.27 8.80
C SER A 403 8.18 10.95 8.26
N TYR A 404 7.03 10.48 8.74
CA TYR A 404 6.44 9.18 8.42
C TYR A 404 7.33 7.97 8.76
N ASP A 405 8.28 8.12 9.69
CA ASP A 405 9.10 7.03 10.21
C ASP A 405 8.34 6.21 11.26
N VAL A 406 7.60 5.23 10.79
CA VAL A 406 6.74 4.39 11.62
C VAL A 406 7.53 3.62 12.70
N LEU A 407 8.74 3.14 12.38
CA LEU A 407 9.57 2.41 13.35
C LEU A 407 10.19 3.34 14.38
N GLY A 408 10.67 4.50 13.96
CA GLY A 408 11.18 5.54 14.84
C GLY A 408 10.10 6.08 15.78
N ALA A 409 8.84 6.07 15.35
CA ALA A 409 7.71 6.47 16.19
C ALA A 409 7.24 5.40 17.19
N THR A 410 7.51 4.11 16.95
CA THR A 410 6.90 3.03 17.75
C THR A 410 7.89 2.27 18.63
N ARG A 411 9.03 1.84 18.11
CA ARG A 411 10.01 1.05 18.86
C ARG A 411 10.54 1.74 20.12
N PRO A 412 10.87 3.03 20.10
CA PRO A 412 11.32 3.72 21.32
C PRO A 412 10.27 3.76 22.42
N VAL A 413 8.98 3.79 22.07
CA VAL A 413 7.87 3.72 23.05
C VAL A 413 7.88 2.38 23.78
N GLN A 414 8.07 1.27 23.06
CA GLN A 414 8.19 -0.05 23.69
C GLN A 414 9.39 -0.15 24.63
N GLU A 415 10.54 0.35 24.19
CA GLU A 415 11.76 0.38 25.02
C GLU A 415 11.56 1.23 26.27
N PHE A 416 10.89 2.37 26.15
CA PHE A 416 10.58 3.22 27.29
C PHE A 416 9.64 2.54 28.29
N VAL A 417 8.60 1.86 27.83
CA VAL A 417 7.69 1.09 28.70
C VAL A 417 8.43 0.00 29.47
N GLU A 418 9.38 -0.69 28.83
CA GLU A 418 10.25 -1.66 29.51
C GLU A 418 11.12 -0.99 30.59
N GLN A 419 11.71 0.15 30.30
CA GLN A 419 12.51 0.91 31.25
C GLN A 419 11.66 1.45 32.41
N LEU A 420 10.47 1.98 32.11
CA LEU A 420 9.52 2.47 33.09
C LEU A 420 9.11 1.36 34.07
N SER A 421 8.74 0.17 33.57
CA SER A 421 8.30 -0.96 34.38
C SER A 421 9.45 -1.65 35.13
N ASN A 422 10.48 -2.09 34.37
CA ASN A 422 11.52 -3.00 34.87
C ASN A 422 12.65 -2.25 35.60
N TRP A 423 12.81 -0.95 35.37
CA TRP A 423 13.86 -0.16 36.02
C TRP A 423 13.28 0.88 36.96
N TYR A 424 12.52 1.87 36.48
CA TYR A 424 11.97 2.92 37.33
C TYR A 424 10.99 2.39 38.39
N LEU A 425 9.90 1.79 37.98
CA LEU A 425 8.86 1.33 38.90
C LEU A 425 9.38 0.26 39.86
N ARG A 426 10.15 -0.70 39.37
CA ARG A 426 10.69 -1.79 40.21
C ARG A 426 11.55 -1.27 41.37
N ARG A 427 12.29 -0.16 41.17
CA ARG A 427 13.13 0.47 42.21
C ARG A 427 12.33 1.43 43.09
N SER A 428 11.29 2.03 42.55
CA SER A 428 10.45 3.00 43.24
C SER A 428 9.30 2.38 44.04
N ARG A 429 9.03 1.05 43.91
CA ARG A 429 7.87 0.39 44.54
C ARG A 429 7.69 0.72 46.02
N ARG A 430 8.76 0.75 46.82
CA ARG A 430 8.69 1.04 48.25
C ARG A 430 8.14 2.45 48.55
N ARG A 431 8.36 3.40 47.67
CA ARG A 431 7.90 4.79 47.82
C ARG A 431 6.36 4.88 47.81
N PHE A 432 5.68 3.95 47.15
CA PHE A 432 4.20 3.92 47.08
C PHE A 432 3.56 3.32 48.31
N TRP A 433 4.15 2.30 48.93
CA TRP A 433 3.51 1.65 50.09
C TRP A 433 4.23 1.85 51.41
N LYS A 434 5.45 2.30 51.43
CA LYS A 434 6.29 2.48 52.63
C LYS A 434 7.25 3.62 52.44
N SER A 435 6.76 4.80 52.12
CA SER A 435 7.57 6.00 51.95
C SER A 435 8.10 6.49 53.32
N GLU A 436 9.29 7.09 53.30
CA GLU A 436 9.91 7.76 54.43
C GLU A 436 9.45 9.21 54.58
N SER A 437 8.87 9.82 53.49
CA SER A 437 8.26 11.15 53.49
C SER A 437 7.11 11.23 52.49
N ASP A 438 6.11 12.07 52.80
CA ASP A 438 4.98 12.33 51.91
C ASP A 438 5.41 13.05 50.64
N ALA A 439 6.42 13.92 50.72
CA ALA A 439 6.98 14.61 49.57
C ALA A 439 7.62 13.64 48.55
N ASP A 440 8.42 12.66 49.02
CA ASP A 440 9.01 11.65 48.15
C ASP A 440 7.95 10.72 47.52
N LYS A 441 6.90 10.39 48.30
CA LYS A 441 5.75 9.62 47.83
C LYS A 441 5.00 10.39 46.72
N ASN A 442 4.73 11.69 46.94
CA ASN A 442 4.09 12.55 45.97
C ASN A 442 4.93 12.67 44.68
N ALA A 443 6.25 12.81 44.80
CA ALA A 443 7.16 12.85 43.64
C ALA A 443 7.09 11.55 42.80
N ALA A 444 6.99 10.39 43.47
CA ALA A 444 6.85 9.10 42.78
C ALA A 444 5.52 9.00 42.02
N TYR A 445 4.41 9.42 42.63
CA TYR A 445 3.09 9.45 41.99
C TYR A 445 3.07 10.42 40.81
N SER A 446 3.52 11.67 41.00
CA SER A 446 3.52 12.69 39.95
C SER A 446 4.34 12.25 38.73
N THR A 447 5.51 11.64 38.98
CA THR A 447 6.35 11.12 37.90
C THR A 447 5.69 9.98 37.13
N LEU A 448 5.11 9.00 37.82
CA LEU A 448 4.47 7.86 37.16
C LEU A 448 3.18 8.26 36.42
N TYR A 449 2.43 9.21 36.99
CA TYR A 449 1.26 9.82 36.35
C TYR A 449 1.64 10.52 35.04
N GLU A 450 2.63 11.40 35.08
CA GLU A 450 3.14 12.10 33.89
C GLU A 450 3.56 11.11 32.80
N CYS A 451 4.29 10.04 33.15
CA CYS A 451 4.69 9.01 32.21
C CYS A 451 3.48 8.29 31.57
N LEU A 452 2.49 7.89 32.37
CA LEU A 452 1.34 7.13 31.86
C LEU A 452 0.40 7.98 31.00
N VAL A 453 0.17 9.25 31.39
CA VAL A 453 -0.64 10.20 30.61
C VAL A 453 0.03 10.51 29.28
N THR A 454 1.33 10.79 29.28
CA THR A 454 2.07 11.04 28.04
C THR A 454 2.09 9.80 27.13
N LEU A 455 2.31 8.60 27.69
CA LEU A 455 2.25 7.36 26.93
C LEU A 455 0.86 7.11 26.33
N SER A 456 -0.23 7.41 27.04
CA SER A 456 -1.58 7.25 26.47
C SER A 456 -1.75 8.12 25.22
N LYS A 457 -1.25 9.34 25.23
CA LYS A 457 -1.31 10.25 24.08
C LYS A 457 -0.40 9.79 22.92
N LEU A 458 0.85 9.38 23.22
CA LEU A 458 1.79 8.88 22.19
C LEU A 458 1.31 7.59 21.52
N LEU A 459 0.59 6.73 22.25
CA LEU A 459 0.05 5.46 21.76
C LEU A 459 -1.25 5.60 21.00
N ALA A 460 -1.99 6.69 21.18
CA ALA A 460 -3.33 6.87 20.61
C ALA A 460 -3.43 6.59 19.09
N PRO A 461 -2.50 7.02 18.23
CA PRO A 461 -2.57 6.72 16.80
C PRO A 461 -2.36 5.23 16.46
N THR A 462 -1.63 4.49 17.30
CA THR A 462 -1.19 3.12 17.01
C THR A 462 -1.96 2.06 17.79
N MET A 463 -2.32 2.33 19.04
CA MET A 463 -3.07 1.45 19.94
C MET A 463 -4.28 2.19 20.52
N PRO A 464 -5.29 2.50 19.70
CA PRO A 464 -6.36 3.45 20.05
C PRO A 464 -7.19 3.04 21.26
N PHE A 465 -7.46 1.75 21.46
CA PHE A 465 -8.37 1.31 22.52
C PHE A 465 -7.74 1.36 23.91
N ILE A 466 -6.54 0.80 24.07
CA ILE A 466 -5.84 0.85 25.36
C ILE A 466 -5.41 2.28 25.71
N ALA A 467 -5.03 3.07 24.71
CA ALA A 467 -4.66 4.47 24.91
C ALA A 467 -5.82 5.30 25.45
N ASP A 468 -7.01 5.10 24.91
CA ASP A 468 -8.22 5.79 25.35
C ASP A 468 -8.65 5.35 26.77
N GLU A 469 -8.64 4.04 27.04
CA GLU A 469 -8.93 3.50 28.38
C GLU A 469 -7.97 4.07 29.44
N LEU A 470 -6.68 4.13 29.14
CA LEU A 470 -5.70 4.75 30.05
C LEU A 470 -6.00 6.23 30.28
N TYR A 471 -6.28 6.98 29.22
CA TYR A 471 -6.56 8.41 29.30
C TYR A 471 -7.83 8.71 30.10
N LEU A 472 -8.91 8.01 29.82
CA LEU A 472 -10.19 8.18 30.51
C LEU A 472 -10.06 7.93 32.02
N ASN A 473 -9.32 6.89 32.40
CA ASN A 473 -9.12 6.56 33.81
C ASN A 473 -8.11 7.44 34.53
N LEU A 474 -7.09 7.95 33.83
CA LEU A 474 -6.05 8.80 34.44
C LEU A 474 -6.44 10.28 34.46
N VAL A 475 -7.04 10.77 33.38
CA VAL A 475 -7.32 12.20 33.16
C VAL A 475 -8.83 12.47 33.31
N GLY A 476 -9.68 11.78 32.55
CA GLY A 476 -11.13 12.00 32.56
C GLY A 476 -11.79 11.72 33.91
N ALA A 477 -11.27 10.75 34.67
CA ALA A 477 -11.80 10.44 36.02
C ALA A 477 -11.40 11.50 37.08
N VAL A 478 -10.43 12.35 36.79
CA VAL A 478 -9.91 13.37 37.72
C VAL A 478 -10.45 14.76 37.40
N ASP A 479 -10.57 15.08 36.12
CA ASP A 479 -11.00 16.38 35.60
C ASP A 479 -12.09 16.17 34.54
N ALA A 480 -13.28 16.72 34.77
CA ALA A 480 -14.43 16.61 33.88
C ALA A 480 -14.40 17.59 32.69
N ASP A 481 -13.51 18.59 32.74
CA ASP A 481 -13.41 19.62 31.70
C ASP A 481 -12.39 19.28 30.60
N VAL A 482 -11.80 18.09 30.64
CA VAL A 482 -10.84 17.61 29.63
C VAL A 482 -11.57 16.98 28.43
N ALA A 483 -10.81 16.71 27.36
CA ALA A 483 -11.33 16.02 26.18
C ALA A 483 -11.96 14.67 26.55
N GLU A 484 -13.13 14.35 25.98
CA GLU A 484 -13.89 13.11 26.24
C GLU A 484 -13.22 11.83 25.70
N SER A 485 -12.14 11.97 24.97
CA SER A 485 -11.33 10.88 24.46
C SER A 485 -9.88 11.35 24.24
N VAL A 486 -8.92 10.45 24.37
CA VAL A 486 -7.51 10.74 24.03
C VAL A 486 -7.37 11.18 22.58
N HIS A 487 -8.26 10.73 21.70
CA HIS A 487 -8.25 11.07 20.27
C HIS A 487 -8.67 12.52 19.98
N LEU A 488 -9.27 13.18 20.92
CA LEU A 488 -9.64 14.62 20.87
C LEU A 488 -8.68 15.48 21.70
N ALA A 489 -7.76 14.85 22.44
CA ALA A 489 -6.75 15.56 23.22
C ALA A 489 -5.59 16.06 22.31
N THR A 490 -4.93 17.13 22.74
CA THR A 490 -3.74 17.63 22.05
C THR A 490 -2.58 16.65 22.17
N TRP A 491 -1.78 16.57 21.09
CA TRP A 491 -0.52 15.81 21.09
C TRP A 491 0.41 16.29 22.20
N PRO A 492 1.14 15.39 22.89
CA PRO A 492 1.97 15.79 24.01
C PRO A 492 3.18 16.62 23.55
N GLU A 493 3.47 17.68 24.28
CA GLU A 493 4.65 18.51 24.08
C GLU A 493 5.79 18.04 24.98
N TYR A 494 7.02 18.25 24.53
CA TYR A 494 8.20 18.02 25.35
C TYR A 494 8.77 19.34 25.85
N ASP A 495 9.33 19.34 27.07
CA ASP A 495 10.07 20.48 27.63
C ASP A 495 11.57 20.25 27.48
N PRO A 496 12.27 21.05 26.65
CA PRO A 496 13.71 20.92 26.47
C PRO A 496 14.51 21.12 27.78
N ALA A 497 13.97 21.86 28.75
CA ALA A 497 14.65 22.11 30.01
C ALA A 497 14.67 20.88 30.94
N VAL A 498 13.77 19.92 30.72
CA VAL A 498 13.72 18.64 31.47
C VAL A 498 14.69 17.60 30.87
N ILE A 499 15.10 17.77 29.61
CA ILE A 499 15.99 16.83 28.92
C ILE A 499 17.42 16.97 29.42
N ASP A 500 17.97 15.90 30.00
CA ASP A 500 19.37 15.75 30.38
C ASP A 500 20.00 14.57 29.61
N GLU A 501 20.56 14.86 28.45
CA GLU A 501 21.18 13.84 27.56
C GLU A 501 22.34 13.11 28.23
N LYS A 502 23.07 13.78 29.15
CA LYS A 502 24.15 13.17 29.90
C LYS A 502 23.59 12.13 30.87
N MET A 503 22.58 12.48 31.64
CA MET A 503 21.91 11.57 32.58
C MET A 503 21.29 10.37 31.84
N ASN A 504 20.64 10.61 30.70
CA ASN A 504 20.08 9.55 29.87
C ASN A 504 21.17 8.54 29.41
N THR A 505 22.31 9.06 28.97
CA THR A 505 23.46 8.25 28.53
C THR A 505 24.05 7.45 29.68
N GLU A 506 24.29 8.10 30.85
CA GLU A 506 24.84 7.46 32.05
C GLU A 506 23.92 6.34 32.55
N MET A 507 22.59 6.57 32.59
CA MET A 507 21.63 5.56 33.00
C MET A 507 21.52 4.40 32.02
N SER A 508 21.58 4.66 30.72
CA SER A 508 21.63 3.62 29.68
C SER A 508 22.86 2.73 29.88
N LEU A 509 24.04 3.32 30.18
CA LEU A 509 25.26 2.57 30.47
C LEU A 509 25.11 1.70 31.73
N VAL A 510 24.55 2.26 32.82
CA VAL A 510 24.31 1.51 34.07
C VAL A 510 23.35 0.34 33.84
N MET A 511 22.26 0.54 33.08
CA MET A 511 21.32 -0.54 32.72
C MET A 511 22.01 -1.63 31.90
N ARG A 512 22.83 -1.26 30.92
CA ARG A 512 23.60 -2.21 30.09
C ARG A 512 24.62 -2.98 30.90
N MET A 513 25.39 -2.31 31.78
CA MET A 513 26.34 -2.96 32.66
C MET A 513 25.66 -3.95 33.60
N THR A 514 24.50 -3.59 34.17
CA THR A 514 23.70 -4.47 35.03
C THR A 514 23.23 -5.71 34.27
N SER A 515 22.72 -5.52 33.05
CA SER A 515 22.29 -6.64 32.18
C SER A 515 23.45 -7.59 31.84
N LEU A 516 24.60 -7.04 31.44
CA LEU A 516 25.81 -7.83 31.18
C LEU A 516 26.28 -8.58 32.43
N GLY A 517 26.24 -7.93 33.60
CA GLY A 517 26.57 -8.56 34.90
C GLY A 517 25.64 -9.73 35.20
N HIS A 518 24.34 -9.58 34.99
CA HIS A 518 23.35 -10.68 35.14
C HIS A 518 23.63 -11.82 34.15
N ALA A 519 23.88 -11.51 32.88
CA ALA A 519 24.21 -12.52 31.86
C ALA A 519 25.49 -13.30 32.21
N ALA A 520 26.55 -12.61 32.65
CA ALA A 520 27.80 -13.24 33.07
C ALA A 520 27.60 -14.15 34.28
N ARG A 521 26.83 -13.72 35.28
CA ARG A 521 26.51 -14.55 36.47
C ARG A 521 25.67 -15.77 36.09
N ASN A 522 24.67 -15.61 35.24
CA ASN A 522 23.86 -16.72 34.73
C ASN A 522 24.74 -17.75 33.99
N LYS A 523 25.65 -17.28 33.13
CA LYS A 523 26.61 -18.14 32.42
C LYS A 523 27.55 -18.87 33.37
N ALA A 524 27.96 -18.22 34.45
CA ALA A 524 28.82 -18.80 35.51
C ALA A 524 28.02 -19.60 36.57
N ASN A 525 26.70 -19.74 36.41
CA ASN A 525 25.78 -20.39 37.34
C ASN A 525 25.88 -19.84 38.78
N ARG A 526 26.10 -18.51 38.92
CA ARG A 526 26.25 -17.80 40.21
C ARG A 526 24.99 -17.00 40.54
N LYS A 527 24.47 -17.16 41.76
CA LYS A 527 23.36 -16.37 42.28
C LYS A 527 23.79 -14.92 42.56
N VAL A 528 22.83 -13.94 42.48
CA VAL A 528 23.10 -12.52 42.72
C VAL A 528 23.58 -12.23 44.14
N ARG A 529 23.21 -13.04 45.14
CA ARG A 529 23.56 -12.90 46.57
C ARG A 529 24.68 -13.84 47.01
N GLN A 530 25.55 -14.26 46.12
CA GLN A 530 26.73 -15.03 46.44
C GLN A 530 28.00 -14.19 46.24
#